data_182178a25fa0f4b789f6353a2db28524
#
_entry.id   182178a25fa0f4b789f6353a2db28524
#
_cell.length_a   1.000
_cell.length_b   1.000
_cell.length_c   1.000
_cell.angle_alpha   90.00
_cell.angle_beta   90.00
_cell.angle_gamma   90.00
#
_symmetry.space_group_name_H-M   'P 1'
#
loop_
_entity.id
_entity.type
_entity.pdbx_description
1 polymer ?
#
loop_
_entity_poly.entity_id
_entity_poly.type
_entity_poly.pdbx_seq_one_letter_code
_entity_poly.pdbx_strand_id
1 'polypeptide(L)'
;MSDASSLDEALKSLERDLTGDCGSIAAQSGIPFAILRYPPAEEFRARRLLRLFAHSLEQQHHRRVVFISLSRLVWNAIRETDGVDYLFQTEGLDDGVQAAQNDIKGRLIPDEPYALAKQIMDILDGFSPKPDVLFLVRAGGLAPHIYRSSTLLDELHKLNLTTPAILCYPGSAVVGTDLQFYDLSGGEGLGAYNYRVKIYGTN
;
A
#
# COMPACT_ATOMS: atom_id res chain seq x y z
N MET A 1 -22.37 -14.27 8.81
CA MET A 1 -22.39 -14.73 7.40
C MET A 1 -22.21 -13.56 6.41
N SER A 2 -21.99 -12.33 6.88
CA SER A 2 -21.99 -11.10 6.07
C SER A 2 -20.61 -10.73 5.48
N ASP A 3 -19.50 -11.10 6.12
CA ASP A 3 -18.19 -10.55 5.76
C ASP A 3 -17.51 -11.23 4.55
N ALA A 4 -17.93 -12.43 4.19
CA ALA A 4 -17.38 -13.15 3.03
C ALA A 4 -17.76 -12.49 1.68
N SER A 5 -18.88 -11.78 1.64
CA SER A 5 -19.39 -11.12 0.42
C SER A 5 -18.70 -9.77 0.15
N SER A 6 -18.25 -9.06 1.18
CA SER A 6 -17.75 -7.69 1.09
C SER A 6 -16.43 -7.59 0.29
N LEU A 7 -15.44 -8.43 0.59
CA LEU A 7 -14.17 -8.42 -0.13
C LEU A 7 -14.31 -8.96 -1.57
N ASP A 8 -15.13 -9.99 -1.79
CA ASP A 8 -15.40 -10.52 -3.12
C ASP A 8 -16.13 -9.48 -4.00
N GLU A 9 -17.07 -8.73 -3.42
CA GLU A 9 -17.76 -7.63 -4.12
C GLU A 9 -16.82 -6.48 -4.42
N ALA A 10 -15.93 -6.14 -3.49
CA ALA A 10 -14.88 -5.14 -3.69
C ALA A 10 -13.98 -5.48 -4.86
N LEU A 11 -13.52 -6.73 -4.94
CA LEU A 11 -12.69 -7.22 -6.05
C LEU A 11 -13.45 -7.20 -7.37
N LYS A 12 -14.72 -7.60 -7.42
CA LYS A 12 -15.55 -7.51 -8.63
C LYS A 12 -15.75 -6.06 -9.10
N SER A 13 -15.91 -5.12 -8.16
CA SER A 13 -16.00 -3.70 -8.48
C SER A 13 -14.68 -3.15 -9.01
N LEU A 14 -13.56 -3.54 -8.39
CA LEU A 14 -12.22 -3.19 -8.84
C LEU A 14 -11.94 -3.76 -10.25
N GLU A 15 -12.34 -5.01 -10.53
CA GLU A 15 -12.18 -5.64 -11.84
C GLU A 15 -12.87 -4.83 -12.92
N ARG A 16 -14.13 -4.46 -12.70
CA ARG A 16 -14.90 -3.64 -13.67
C ARG A 16 -14.18 -2.33 -13.99
N ASP A 17 -13.60 -1.68 -12.98
CA ASP A 17 -12.91 -0.40 -13.19
C ASP A 17 -11.54 -0.57 -13.86
N LEU A 18 -10.87 -1.70 -13.66
CA LEU A 18 -9.59 -1.99 -14.30
C LEU A 18 -9.75 -2.48 -15.76
N THR A 19 -10.90 -3.03 -16.12
CA THR A 19 -11.13 -3.71 -17.41
C THR A 19 -12.15 -3.02 -18.29
N GLY A 20 -12.98 -2.11 -17.78
CA GLY A 20 -14.02 -1.38 -18.52
C GLY A 20 -13.48 -0.36 -19.52
N ASP A 21 -14.32 0.06 -20.48
CA ASP A 21 -13.97 1.02 -21.54
C ASP A 21 -13.61 2.43 -21.00
N CYS A 22 -14.09 2.79 -19.81
CA CYS A 22 -13.66 3.96 -19.06
C CYS A 22 -12.36 3.71 -18.26
N GLY A 23 -11.80 2.63 -18.46
CA GLY A 23 -10.66 1.80 -18.10
C GLY A 23 -9.52 2.41 -17.31
N SER A 24 -9.77 3.33 -16.42
CA SER A 24 -8.69 3.79 -15.54
C SER A 24 -9.29 4.27 -14.23
N ILE A 25 -8.76 3.74 -13.14
CA ILE A 25 -8.91 4.33 -11.80
C ILE A 25 -8.66 5.85 -11.87
N ALA A 26 -7.72 6.28 -12.70
CA ALA A 26 -7.40 7.67 -12.98
C ALA A 26 -8.53 8.45 -13.69
N ALA A 27 -9.39 7.81 -14.47
CA ALA A 27 -10.43 8.50 -15.22
C ALA A 27 -11.49 9.18 -14.32
N GLN A 28 -11.71 8.67 -13.12
CA GLN A 28 -12.69 9.23 -12.18
C GLN A 28 -12.08 10.28 -11.23
N SER A 29 -10.82 10.15 -10.87
CA SER A 29 -10.16 10.98 -9.85
C SER A 29 -9.03 11.85 -10.38
N GLY A 30 -8.56 11.62 -11.61
CA GLY A 30 -7.36 12.24 -12.15
C GLY A 30 -6.06 11.70 -11.58
N ILE A 31 -6.13 10.76 -10.64
CA ILE A 31 -4.98 10.12 -9.97
C ILE A 31 -5.05 8.60 -10.11
N PRO A 32 -3.93 7.92 -10.40
CA PRO A 32 -3.92 6.48 -10.68
C PRO A 32 -3.91 5.63 -9.39
N PHE A 33 -4.55 6.11 -8.31
CA PHE A 33 -4.54 5.43 -7.03
C PHE A 33 -5.92 4.94 -6.61
N ALA A 34 -5.95 3.78 -5.98
CA ALA A 34 -7.11 3.23 -5.29
C ALA A 34 -6.70 2.54 -3.98
N ILE A 35 -7.66 2.34 -3.11
CA ILE A 35 -7.48 1.58 -1.86
C ILE A 35 -8.41 0.37 -1.91
N LEU A 36 -7.86 -0.81 -1.72
CA LEU A 36 -8.61 -2.02 -1.43
C LEU A 36 -8.54 -2.26 0.07
N ARG A 37 -9.66 -2.01 0.74
CA ARG A 37 -9.78 -2.15 2.17
C ARG A 37 -10.38 -3.50 2.56
N TYR A 38 -9.89 -4.09 3.63
CA TYR A 38 -10.39 -5.33 4.21
C TYR A 38 -10.11 -5.38 5.72
N PRO A 39 -10.92 -6.14 6.49
CA PRO A 39 -10.65 -6.33 7.91
C PRO A 39 -9.28 -6.96 8.15
N PRO A 40 -8.50 -6.52 9.17
CA PRO A 40 -7.18 -7.07 9.47
C PRO A 40 -7.19 -8.60 9.68
N ALA A 41 -8.25 -9.13 10.27
CA ALA A 41 -8.43 -10.57 10.47
C ALA A 41 -8.51 -11.37 9.16
N GLU A 42 -8.85 -10.71 8.04
CA GLU A 42 -8.95 -11.34 6.72
C GLU A 42 -7.66 -11.22 5.88
N GLU A 43 -6.57 -10.74 6.43
CA GLU A 43 -5.30 -10.52 5.70
C GLU A 43 -4.87 -11.74 4.88
N PHE A 44 -4.92 -12.95 5.45
CA PHE A 44 -4.53 -14.17 4.73
C PHE A 44 -5.50 -14.52 3.60
N ARG A 45 -6.80 -14.30 3.83
CA ARG A 45 -7.83 -14.48 2.81
C ARG A 45 -7.65 -13.46 1.69
N ALA A 46 -7.45 -12.19 2.02
CA ALA A 46 -7.22 -11.12 1.07
C ALA A 46 -6.00 -11.42 0.16
N ARG A 47 -4.89 -11.88 0.74
CA ARG A 47 -3.70 -12.30 -0.03
C ARG A 47 -3.98 -13.44 -1.00
N ARG A 48 -4.79 -14.42 -0.58
CA ARG A 48 -5.19 -15.52 -1.47
C ARG A 48 -6.07 -15.03 -2.61
N LEU A 49 -7.09 -14.23 -2.30
CA LEU A 49 -8.02 -13.69 -3.29
C LEU A 49 -7.32 -12.76 -4.27
N LEU A 50 -6.40 -11.92 -3.81
CA LEU A 50 -5.60 -11.04 -4.66
C LEU A 50 -4.75 -11.81 -5.67
N ARG A 51 -4.18 -12.97 -5.30
CA ARG A 51 -3.43 -13.80 -6.26
C ARG A 51 -4.33 -14.39 -7.32
N LEU A 52 -5.51 -14.88 -6.93
CA LEU A 52 -6.50 -15.39 -7.88
C LEU A 52 -7.01 -14.28 -8.80
N PHE A 53 -7.25 -13.11 -8.24
CA PHE A 53 -7.66 -11.92 -8.97
C PHE A 53 -6.61 -11.47 -10.00
N ALA A 54 -5.34 -11.39 -9.60
CA ALA A 54 -4.25 -11.07 -10.51
C ALA A 54 -4.16 -12.09 -11.66
N HIS A 55 -4.26 -13.38 -11.34
CA HIS A 55 -4.29 -14.42 -12.35
C HIS A 55 -5.46 -14.26 -13.32
N SER A 56 -6.66 -13.90 -12.83
CA SER A 56 -7.82 -13.59 -13.69
C SER A 56 -7.53 -12.40 -14.62
N LEU A 57 -6.97 -11.30 -14.08
CA LEU A 57 -6.60 -10.13 -14.87
C LEU A 57 -5.59 -10.48 -15.98
N GLU A 58 -4.62 -11.33 -15.68
CA GLU A 58 -3.60 -11.75 -16.65
C GLU A 58 -4.17 -12.66 -17.73
N GLN A 59 -4.95 -13.66 -17.34
CA GLN A 59 -5.46 -14.67 -18.29
C GLN A 59 -6.65 -14.20 -19.12
N GLN A 60 -7.57 -13.44 -18.51
CA GLN A 60 -8.83 -13.05 -19.18
C GLN A 60 -8.76 -11.66 -19.79
N HIS A 61 -7.97 -10.76 -19.19
CA HIS A 61 -7.92 -9.36 -19.60
C HIS A 61 -6.56 -8.93 -20.14
N HIS A 62 -5.58 -9.86 -20.20
CA HIS A 62 -4.22 -9.61 -20.69
C HIS A 62 -3.52 -8.42 -19.99
N ARG A 63 -3.85 -8.18 -18.71
CA ARG A 63 -3.25 -7.13 -17.89
C ARG A 63 -2.06 -7.69 -17.14
N ARG A 64 -0.91 -7.06 -17.26
CA ARG A 64 0.29 -7.42 -16.49
C ARG A 64 0.18 -6.84 -15.09
N VAL A 65 0.23 -7.72 -14.10
CA VAL A 65 0.06 -7.36 -12.69
C VAL A 65 1.38 -7.52 -11.94
N VAL A 66 1.73 -6.51 -11.15
CA VAL A 66 2.91 -6.54 -10.28
C VAL A 66 2.49 -6.34 -8.84
N PHE A 67 3.06 -7.14 -7.94
CA PHE A 67 2.92 -6.98 -6.51
C PHE A 67 4.21 -6.44 -5.90
N ILE A 68 4.13 -5.31 -5.21
CA ILE A 68 5.23 -4.75 -4.43
C ILE A 68 4.89 -4.84 -2.94
N SER A 69 5.75 -5.51 -2.19
CA SER A 69 5.62 -5.67 -0.75
C SER A 69 6.23 -4.48 -0.01
N LEU A 70 5.41 -3.62 0.59
CA LEU A 70 5.88 -2.46 1.36
C LEU A 70 6.78 -2.88 2.52
N SER A 71 6.42 -3.96 3.25
CA SER A 71 7.30 -4.50 4.30
C SER A 71 8.69 -4.87 3.78
N ARG A 72 8.77 -5.40 2.55
CA ARG A 72 10.07 -5.77 1.97
C ARG A 72 10.92 -4.53 1.67
N LEU A 73 10.30 -3.44 1.22
CA LEU A 73 11.02 -2.19 0.95
C LEU A 73 11.54 -1.55 2.24
N VAL A 74 10.74 -1.59 3.31
CA VAL A 74 11.20 -1.15 4.65
C VAL A 74 12.40 -1.98 5.09
N TRP A 75 12.33 -3.31 4.98
CA TRP A 75 13.45 -4.19 5.31
C TRP A 75 14.69 -3.98 4.43
N ASN A 76 14.51 -3.62 3.16
CA ASN A 76 15.63 -3.25 2.31
C ASN A 76 16.32 -1.99 2.84
N ALA A 77 15.56 -0.94 3.15
CA ALA A 77 16.11 0.28 3.71
C ALA A 77 16.92 0.02 4.99
N ILE A 78 16.42 -0.84 5.89
CA ILE A 78 17.11 -1.22 7.12
C ILE A 78 18.43 -1.95 6.82
N ARG A 79 18.40 -2.95 5.93
CA ARG A 79 19.58 -3.80 5.67
C ARG A 79 20.69 -3.12 4.89
N GLU A 80 20.31 -2.26 3.96
CA GLU A 80 21.25 -1.59 3.07
C GLU A 80 21.85 -0.30 3.69
N THR A 81 21.43 0.06 4.92
CA THR A 81 21.99 1.14 5.71
C THR A 81 22.82 0.58 6.87
N ASP A 82 22.48 0.88 8.13
CA ASP A 82 23.26 0.47 9.29
C ASP A 82 22.96 -0.96 9.76
N GLY A 83 21.97 -1.61 9.12
CA GLY A 83 21.61 -2.99 9.39
C GLY A 83 20.76 -3.19 10.64
N VAL A 84 20.40 -4.46 10.86
CA VAL A 84 19.49 -4.85 11.96
C VAL A 84 20.19 -4.75 13.32
N ASP A 85 21.50 -5.02 13.38
CA ASP A 85 22.25 -4.98 14.63
C ASP A 85 22.29 -3.58 15.24
N TYR A 86 22.38 -2.55 14.41
CA TYR A 86 22.30 -1.17 14.86
C TYR A 86 20.93 -0.84 15.49
N LEU A 87 19.84 -1.32 14.89
CA LEU A 87 18.50 -1.12 15.45
C LEU A 87 18.34 -1.80 16.82
N PHE A 88 18.85 -3.02 16.99
CA PHE A 88 18.84 -3.70 18.30
C PHE A 88 19.66 -2.97 19.36
N GLN A 89 20.81 -2.42 18.98
CA GLN A 89 21.61 -1.60 19.90
C GLN A 89 20.86 -0.32 20.30
N THR A 90 20.20 0.34 19.34
CA THR A 90 19.44 1.56 19.57
C THR A 90 18.20 1.27 20.43
N GLU A 91 17.47 0.17 20.17
CA GLU A 91 16.29 -0.23 20.94
C GLU A 91 16.60 -0.52 22.42
N GLY A 92 17.80 -0.97 22.72
CA GLY A 92 18.26 -1.25 24.09
C GLY A 92 18.57 -0.01 24.93
N LEU A 93 18.52 1.20 24.38
CA LEU A 93 18.74 2.45 25.09
C LEU A 93 17.43 2.99 25.69
N ASP A 94 17.55 3.97 26.61
CA ASP A 94 16.40 4.73 27.10
C ASP A 94 15.70 5.39 25.89
N ASP A 95 14.37 5.27 25.80
CA ASP A 95 13.55 5.66 24.63
C ASP A 95 13.95 4.99 23.30
N GLY A 96 14.70 3.89 23.36
CA GLY A 96 15.32 3.24 22.21
C GLY A 96 14.33 2.76 21.15
N VAL A 97 13.14 2.29 21.55
CA VAL A 97 12.08 1.88 20.59
C VAL A 97 11.65 3.07 19.72
N GLN A 98 11.43 4.23 20.33
CA GLN A 98 11.05 5.44 19.60
C GLN A 98 12.21 5.95 18.73
N ALA A 99 13.43 5.86 19.22
CA ALA A 99 14.64 6.23 18.47
C ALA A 99 14.83 5.33 17.26
N ALA A 100 14.67 4.01 17.41
CA ALA A 100 14.73 3.05 16.30
C ALA A 100 13.63 3.28 15.26
N GLN A 101 12.40 3.58 15.69
CA GLN A 101 11.29 3.91 14.78
C GLN A 101 11.58 5.20 13.99
N ASN A 102 12.10 6.23 14.65
CA ASN A 102 12.45 7.50 14.02
C ASN A 102 13.59 7.33 13.01
N ASP A 103 14.57 6.49 13.32
CA ASP A 103 15.67 6.15 12.44
C ASP A 103 15.15 5.44 11.17
N ILE A 104 14.35 4.40 11.31
CA ILE A 104 13.72 3.72 10.16
C ILE A 104 12.92 4.72 9.33
N LYS A 105 12.10 5.56 9.96
CA LYS A 105 11.33 6.59 9.29
C LYS A 105 12.22 7.54 8.50
N GLY A 106 13.32 8.00 9.08
CA GLY A 106 14.28 8.89 8.45
C GLY A 106 14.86 8.34 7.14
N ARG A 107 14.99 7.02 7.03
CA ARG A 107 15.53 6.35 5.82
C ARG A 107 14.51 6.21 4.67
N LEU A 108 13.21 6.32 4.98
CA LEU A 108 12.13 6.10 4.03
C LEU A 108 11.59 7.39 3.41
N ILE A 109 12.00 8.56 3.94
CA ILE A 109 11.54 9.87 3.46
C ILE A 109 12.16 10.25 2.12
N PRO A 110 11.58 11.21 1.37
CA PRO A 110 12.16 11.75 0.14
C PRO A 110 13.62 12.21 0.33
N ASP A 111 14.36 12.17 -0.76
CA ASP A 111 15.78 12.52 -0.86
C ASP A 111 16.76 11.51 -0.23
N GLU A 112 16.26 10.52 0.48
CA GLU A 112 17.07 9.41 0.97
C GLU A 112 17.31 8.34 -0.12
N PRO A 113 18.44 7.62 -0.08
CA PRO A 113 18.75 6.58 -1.07
C PRO A 113 17.68 5.49 -1.16
N TYR A 114 17.07 5.15 -0.02
CA TYR A 114 16.04 4.11 0.13
C TYR A 114 14.65 4.68 0.40
N ALA A 115 14.36 5.91 -0.02
CA ALA A 115 13.03 6.51 0.04
C ALA A 115 11.99 5.54 -0.52
N LEU A 116 10.87 5.35 0.20
CA LEU A 116 9.91 4.29 -0.10
C LEU A 116 9.30 4.42 -1.50
N ALA A 117 8.91 5.63 -1.87
CA ALA A 117 8.35 5.90 -3.19
C ALA A 117 9.38 5.70 -4.31
N LYS A 118 10.64 6.09 -4.08
CA LYS A 118 11.73 5.89 -5.03
C LYS A 118 11.99 4.41 -5.29
N GLN A 119 12.07 3.58 -4.26
CA GLN A 119 12.25 2.14 -4.42
C GLN A 119 11.13 1.52 -5.29
N ILE A 120 9.87 2.00 -5.14
CA ILE A 120 8.75 1.56 -5.98
C ILE A 120 8.98 1.96 -7.44
N MET A 121 9.36 3.21 -7.69
CA MET A 121 9.63 3.70 -9.05
C MET A 121 10.79 2.96 -9.70
N ASP A 122 11.89 2.74 -8.99
CA ASP A 122 13.06 2.00 -9.47
C ASP A 122 12.69 0.54 -9.87
N ILE A 123 11.82 -0.11 -9.08
CA ILE A 123 11.29 -1.44 -9.43
C ILE A 123 10.46 -1.38 -10.72
N LEU A 124 9.59 -0.37 -10.86
CA LEU A 124 8.75 -0.23 -12.05
C LEU A 124 9.55 0.10 -13.31
N ASP A 125 10.61 0.86 -13.18
CA ASP A 125 11.51 1.19 -14.30
C ASP A 125 12.31 -0.02 -14.80
N GLY A 126 12.45 -1.06 -13.97
CA GLY A 126 13.02 -2.35 -14.38
C GLY A 126 12.12 -3.18 -15.31
N PHE A 127 10.85 -2.80 -15.51
CA PHE A 127 9.93 -3.52 -16.39
C PHE A 127 9.88 -2.89 -17.79
N SER A 128 10.02 -3.75 -18.81
CA SER A 128 9.80 -3.35 -20.21
C SER A 128 8.98 -4.43 -20.93
N PRO A 129 7.75 -4.11 -21.33
CA PRO A 129 6.98 -2.89 -21.07
C PRO A 129 6.49 -2.78 -19.62
N LYS A 130 6.13 -1.57 -19.16
CA LYS A 130 5.64 -1.32 -17.79
C LYS A 130 4.39 -2.15 -17.47
N PRO A 131 4.15 -2.51 -16.19
CA PRO A 131 2.94 -3.21 -15.78
C PRO A 131 1.69 -2.36 -15.96
N ASP A 132 0.55 -3.04 -16.17
CA ASP A 132 -0.75 -2.38 -16.34
C ASP A 132 -1.43 -2.10 -15.00
N VAL A 133 -1.08 -2.87 -13.96
CA VAL A 133 -1.64 -2.76 -12.61
C VAL A 133 -0.58 -3.06 -11.56
N LEU A 134 -0.52 -2.22 -10.54
CA LEU A 134 0.36 -2.37 -9.38
C LEU A 134 -0.46 -2.61 -8.11
N PHE A 135 -0.16 -3.67 -7.38
CA PHE A 135 -0.66 -3.88 -6.02
C PHE A 135 0.43 -3.61 -4.99
N LEU A 136 0.20 -2.61 -4.12
CA LEU A 136 1.02 -2.33 -2.95
C LEU A 136 0.48 -3.14 -1.78
N VAL A 137 1.21 -4.18 -1.41
CA VAL A 137 0.77 -5.15 -0.41
C VAL A 137 1.61 -5.11 0.85
N ARG A 138 1.12 -5.76 1.92
CA ARG A 138 1.80 -5.82 3.22
C ARG A 138 2.06 -4.43 3.82
N ALA A 139 1.05 -3.59 3.78
CA ALA A 139 1.09 -2.27 4.37
C ALA A 139 1.39 -2.28 5.89
N GLY A 140 1.18 -3.42 6.56
CA GLY A 140 1.55 -3.62 7.97
C GLY A 140 3.01 -3.30 8.30
N GLY A 141 3.92 -3.38 7.34
CA GLY A 141 5.30 -2.95 7.52
C GLY A 141 5.47 -1.44 7.74
N LEU A 142 4.42 -0.65 7.52
CA LEU A 142 4.41 0.80 7.79
C LEU A 142 3.84 1.15 9.16
N ALA A 143 3.26 0.16 9.88
CA ALA A 143 2.65 0.34 11.19
C ALA A 143 3.70 0.25 12.33
N PRO A 144 3.39 0.81 13.52
CA PRO A 144 2.27 1.71 13.77
C PRO A 144 2.59 3.17 13.43
N HIS A 145 3.82 3.60 13.37
CA HIS A 145 4.21 5.00 13.19
C HIS A 145 5.41 5.19 12.25
N ILE A 146 5.78 4.15 11.51
CA ILE A 146 6.97 4.17 10.64
C ILE A 146 6.73 5.09 9.45
N TYR A 147 5.59 4.91 8.74
CA TYR A 147 5.31 5.70 7.55
C TYR A 147 3.82 5.80 7.26
N ARG A 148 3.33 6.97 6.88
CA ARG A 148 1.91 7.17 6.55
C ARG A 148 1.62 6.76 5.11
N SER A 149 0.58 5.97 4.91
CA SER A 149 0.14 5.58 3.56
C SER A 149 -0.22 6.77 2.67
N SER A 150 -0.80 7.83 3.25
CA SER A 150 -1.08 9.08 2.54
C SER A 150 0.21 9.74 2.01
N THR A 151 1.24 9.81 2.84
CA THR A 151 2.55 10.36 2.43
C THR A 151 3.13 9.56 1.26
N LEU A 152 3.04 8.22 1.29
CA LEU A 152 3.48 7.37 0.20
C LEU A 152 2.77 7.70 -1.12
N LEU A 153 1.44 7.81 -1.08
CA LEU A 153 0.66 8.12 -2.28
C LEU A 153 0.96 9.52 -2.83
N ASP A 154 1.16 10.51 -1.92
CA ASP A 154 1.61 11.86 -2.29
C ASP A 154 2.94 11.86 -3.04
N GLU A 155 3.91 11.11 -2.52
CA GLU A 155 5.24 11.03 -3.11
C GLU A 155 5.20 10.32 -4.46
N LEU A 156 4.47 9.21 -4.57
CA LEU A 156 4.28 8.52 -5.85
C LEU A 156 3.59 9.43 -6.88
N HIS A 157 2.64 10.27 -6.44
CA HIS A 157 2.02 11.26 -7.32
C HIS A 157 3.04 12.32 -7.79
N LYS A 158 3.85 12.85 -6.89
CA LYS A 158 4.92 13.82 -7.22
C LYS A 158 5.95 13.22 -8.19
N LEU A 159 6.23 11.93 -8.08
CA LEU A 159 7.12 11.19 -8.99
C LEU A 159 6.43 10.79 -10.31
N ASN A 160 5.21 11.27 -10.56
CA ASN A 160 4.42 11.00 -11.77
C ASN A 160 4.19 9.51 -12.04
N LEU A 161 3.86 8.74 -11.02
CA LEU A 161 3.41 7.38 -11.22
C LEU A 161 2.13 7.38 -12.07
N THR A 162 2.19 6.73 -13.23
CA THR A 162 1.05 6.62 -14.18
C THR A 162 0.36 5.27 -14.14
N THR A 163 1.05 4.23 -13.69
CA THR A 163 0.48 2.90 -13.55
C THR A 163 -0.59 2.90 -12.45
N PRO A 164 -1.81 2.41 -12.71
CA PRO A 164 -2.82 2.21 -11.68
C PRO A 164 -2.28 1.42 -10.49
N ALA A 165 -2.28 2.05 -9.32
CA ALA A 165 -1.73 1.48 -8.09
C ALA A 165 -2.81 1.31 -7.03
N ILE A 166 -2.99 0.08 -6.57
CA ILE A 166 -3.96 -0.32 -5.58
C ILE A 166 -3.24 -0.60 -4.26
N LEU A 167 -3.46 0.25 -3.26
CA LEU A 167 -2.99 0.02 -1.91
C LEU A 167 -3.90 -0.98 -1.20
N CYS A 168 -3.34 -2.14 -0.84
CA CYS A 168 -4.04 -3.14 -0.04
C CYS A 168 -3.96 -2.75 1.43
N TYR A 169 -5.09 -2.28 1.98
CA TYR A 169 -5.17 -1.62 3.28
C TYR A 169 -5.96 -2.46 4.30
N PRO A 170 -5.28 -3.07 5.28
CA PRO A 170 -5.96 -3.74 6.39
C PRO A 170 -6.45 -2.69 7.40
N GLY A 171 -7.76 -2.60 7.59
CA GLY A 171 -8.36 -1.64 8.52
C GLY A 171 -9.83 -1.37 8.23
N SER A 172 -10.47 -0.62 9.13
CA SER A 172 -11.86 -0.19 9.01
C SER A 172 -11.97 1.28 8.62
N ALA A 173 -13.16 1.73 8.21
CA ALA A 173 -13.47 3.15 8.13
C ALA A 173 -13.95 3.63 9.51
N VAL A 174 -13.40 4.73 9.94
CA VAL A 174 -14.00 5.57 10.97
C VAL A 174 -14.93 6.58 10.26
N VAL A 175 -15.74 7.30 10.94
CA VAL A 175 -16.75 8.22 10.39
C VAL A 175 -16.19 9.07 9.24
N GLY A 176 -16.78 8.96 8.06
CA GLY A 176 -16.37 9.69 6.85
C GLY A 176 -15.36 8.91 5.98
N THR A 177 -14.36 9.60 5.45
CA THR A 177 -13.29 9.03 4.61
C THR A 177 -12.05 8.63 5.40
N ASP A 178 -12.11 8.73 6.72
CA ASP A 178 -10.99 8.41 7.60
C ASP A 178 -10.84 6.90 7.74
N LEU A 179 -9.64 6.38 7.46
CA LEU A 179 -9.32 4.96 7.53
C LEU A 179 -8.47 4.69 8.76
N GLN A 180 -8.92 3.78 9.59
CA GLN A 180 -8.18 3.31 10.76
C GLN A 180 -7.33 2.11 10.39
N PHE A 181 -6.01 2.27 10.44
CA PHE A 181 -5.06 1.23 10.08
C PHE A 181 -5.00 0.15 11.17
N TYR A 182 -5.22 -1.10 10.79
CA TYR A 182 -5.28 -2.26 11.70
C TYR A 182 -6.24 -2.09 12.88
N ASP A 183 -7.24 -1.22 12.78
CA ASP A 183 -8.20 -0.93 13.85
C ASP A 183 -7.55 -0.50 15.18
N LEU A 184 -6.34 0.06 15.10
CA LEU A 184 -5.60 0.53 16.28
C LEU A 184 -6.25 1.78 16.83
N SER A 185 -6.75 1.70 18.08
CA SER A 185 -7.30 2.83 18.81
C SER A 185 -6.19 3.77 19.26
N GLY A 186 -6.34 5.07 19.01
CA GLY A 186 -5.49 6.12 19.59
C GLY A 186 -4.39 6.70 18.69
N GLY A 187 -4.31 6.31 17.43
CA GLY A 187 -3.49 7.01 16.44
C GLY A 187 -4.25 8.19 15.84
N GLU A 188 -3.68 9.39 15.81
CA GLU A 188 -4.06 10.39 14.83
C GLU A 188 -4.14 9.69 13.49
N GLY A 189 -5.31 9.74 12.83
CA GLY A 189 -5.63 8.98 11.64
C GLY A 189 -4.42 8.70 10.74
N LEU A 190 -3.92 7.48 10.80
CA LEU A 190 -2.91 6.97 9.88
C LEU A 190 -3.54 6.75 8.50
N GLY A 191 -4.75 7.28 8.33
CA GLY A 191 -5.56 7.16 7.15
C GLY A 191 -4.94 7.79 5.92
N ALA A 192 -5.38 7.31 4.77
CA ALA A 192 -5.14 7.94 3.48
C ALA A 192 -5.98 9.23 3.38
N TYR A 193 -5.67 10.21 4.24
CA TYR A 193 -6.39 11.46 4.33
C TYR A 193 -6.18 12.30 3.07
N ASN A 194 -7.24 12.91 2.59
CA ASN A 194 -7.30 13.93 1.54
C ASN A 194 -7.15 13.49 0.09
N TYR A 195 -7.07 12.17 -0.23
CA TYR A 195 -7.10 11.79 -1.62
C TYR A 195 -8.53 11.58 -2.12
N ARG A 196 -8.79 12.08 -3.31
CA ARG A 196 -9.94 11.66 -4.13
C ARG A 196 -9.70 10.25 -4.68
N VAL A 197 -9.21 9.33 -3.84
CA VAL A 197 -9.00 7.94 -4.23
C VAL A 197 -10.28 7.16 -4.06
N LYS A 198 -10.54 6.26 -5.00
CA LYS A 198 -11.64 5.31 -4.86
C LYS A 198 -11.27 4.25 -3.84
N ILE A 199 -12.16 4.01 -2.89
CA ILE A 199 -12.01 2.97 -1.87
C ILE A 199 -12.94 1.81 -2.24
N TYR A 200 -12.37 0.62 -2.35
CA TYR A 200 -13.07 -0.64 -2.53
C TYR A 200 -13.10 -1.39 -1.19
N GLY A 201 -14.22 -1.98 -0.87
CA GLY A 201 -14.50 -2.62 0.42
C GLY A 201 -15.43 -1.77 1.27
N THR A 202 -16.53 -2.37 1.70
CA THR A 202 -17.56 -1.74 2.54
C THR A 202 -17.23 -1.83 4.03
N ASN A 203 -17.91 -0.99 4.82
CA ASN A 203 -17.96 -1.06 6.27
C ASN A 203 -18.68 -2.35 6.73
#